data_8a311392edb8e5e8fec69e0e08fafb43
#
_entry.id   8a311392edb8e5e8fec69e0e08fafb43
#
_cell.length_a   1.000
_cell.length_b   1.000
_cell.length_c   1.000
_cell.angle_alpha   90.00
_cell.angle_beta   90.00
_cell.angle_gamma   90.00
#
_symmetry.space_group_name_H-M   'P 1'
#
loop_
_entity.id
_entity.type
_entity.pdbx_description
1 polymer ?
#
loop_
_entity_poly.entity_id
_entity_poly.type
_entity_poly.pdbx_seq_one_letter_code
_entity_poly.pdbx_strand_id
1 'polypeptide(L)'
;MPVAGRIMGVLGPKKTALSGAVLVGLGWILARFVEFTPQPLVFMLLFYGALAGVGVGLVYGVPIAVSSKWIPERKGLATGITILGFGLSPVMTAIAASYLIGIIGVLQTFLYLGVAFAVLLLALSLPLKFPPADWRPPMSDPAKKVIAQNESTTSEMIRTRTFAGLWLTYVFGTAGGFIAISLAAKYGYDICGLPPAVAATFTAVFALFNGMGRPVFGHLCDRFAARMIAMLAFVMIFVAAVTAIGATNLPLYLVSFSLLWFTFGGWLAIAPAATSTFFGLRNMGSNYGIVFTAYGMGAIVGPVAASYIYGVTSSYALAFMTTAVLALIGIVVAYVTYKAPRTVHTGLLRVGT
;
A
#
# COMPACT_ATOMS: atom_id res chain seq x y z
N MET A 1 8.86 -7.28 -1.65
CA MET A 1 9.23 -6.12 -0.79
C MET A 1 10.34 -6.44 0.22
N PRO A 2 10.29 -7.44 1.12
CA PRO A 2 11.37 -7.65 2.14
C PRO A 2 12.76 -7.81 1.54
N VAL A 3 12.87 -8.56 0.47
CA VAL A 3 14.13 -8.78 -0.26
C VAL A 3 14.56 -7.53 -1.03
N ALA A 4 13.59 -6.77 -1.56
CA ALA A 4 13.84 -5.54 -2.34
C ALA A 4 14.65 -4.49 -1.57
N GLY A 5 14.35 -4.32 -0.27
CA GLY A 5 15.09 -3.38 0.57
C GLY A 5 16.55 -3.74 0.75
N ARG A 6 16.87 -5.04 0.88
CA ARG A 6 18.27 -5.52 0.95
C ARG A 6 18.98 -5.36 -0.39
N ILE A 7 18.34 -5.74 -1.49
CA ILE A 7 18.87 -5.57 -2.84
C ILE A 7 19.13 -4.09 -3.12
N MET A 8 18.23 -3.20 -2.75
CA MET A 8 18.38 -1.75 -2.90
C MET A 8 19.57 -1.20 -2.08
N GLY A 9 19.84 -1.79 -0.91
CA GLY A 9 21.02 -1.45 -0.10
C GLY A 9 22.33 -1.80 -0.76
N VAL A 10 22.38 -2.87 -1.57
CA VAL A 10 23.59 -3.37 -2.25
C VAL A 10 23.73 -2.78 -3.66
N LEU A 11 22.67 -2.85 -4.47
CA LEU A 11 22.69 -2.46 -5.89
C LEU A 11 22.31 -0.99 -6.13
N GLY A 12 21.79 -0.32 -5.11
CA GLY A 12 21.21 1.02 -5.22
C GLY A 12 19.81 1.04 -5.85
N PRO A 13 19.12 2.20 -5.80
CA PRO A 13 17.73 2.32 -6.22
C PRO A 13 17.52 2.06 -7.71
N LYS A 14 18.37 2.62 -8.58
CA LYS A 14 18.25 2.50 -10.03
C LYS A 14 18.29 1.04 -10.49
N LYS A 15 19.33 0.29 -10.09
CA LYS A 15 19.50 -1.10 -10.53
C LYS A 15 18.39 -2.00 -9.98
N THR A 16 17.94 -1.77 -8.74
CA THR A 16 16.82 -2.50 -8.14
C THR A 16 15.51 -2.26 -8.90
N ALA A 17 15.22 -1.01 -9.26
CA ALA A 17 14.03 -0.68 -10.04
C ALA A 17 14.10 -1.27 -11.45
N LEU A 18 15.24 -1.19 -12.14
CA LEU A 18 15.45 -1.80 -13.45
C LEU A 18 15.23 -3.32 -13.43
N SER A 19 15.78 -4.01 -12.43
CA SER A 19 15.58 -5.46 -12.30
C SER A 19 14.09 -5.80 -12.10
N GLY A 20 13.39 -5.02 -11.27
CA GLY A 20 11.95 -5.19 -11.07
C GLY A 20 11.15 -4.89 -12.33
N ALA A 21 11.51 -3.85 -13.09
CA ALA A 21 10.87 -3.51 -14.36
C ALA A 21 10.93 -4.64 -15.39
N VAL A 22 12.09 -5.29 -15.50
CA VAL A 22 12.28 -6.47 -16.37
C VAL A 22 11.36 -7.61 -15.93
N LEU A 23 11.30 -7.92 -14.63
CA LEU A 23 10.46 -9.01 -14.11
C LEU A 23 8.96 -8.73 -14.30
N VAL A 24 8.51 -7.49 -14.10
CA VAL A 24 7.12 -7.11 -14.38
C VAL A 24 6.79 -7.30 -15.86
N GLY A 25 7.63 -6.75 -16.74
CA GLY A 25 7.42 -6.88 -18.18
C GLY A 25 7.39 -8.32 -18.64
N LEU A 26 8.38 -9.11 -18.22
CA LEU A 26 8.45 -10.54 -18.56
C LEU A 26 7.23 -11.32 -18.04
N GLY A 27 6.80 -11.08 -16.80
CA GLY A 27 5.66 -11.78 -16.23
C GLY A 27 4.36 -11.51 -17.00
N TRP A 28 4.13 -10.26 -17.40
CA TRP A 28 2.97 -9.88 -18.23
C TRP A 28 3.08 -10.44 -19.65
N ILE A 29 4.25 -10.32 -20.29
CA ILE A 29 4.48 -10.83 -21.65
C ILE A 29 4.32 -12.33 -21.69
N LEU A 30 4.87 -13.07 -20.71
CA LEU A 30 4.76 -14.52 -20.64
C LEU A 30 3.32 -14.98 -20.40
N ALA A 31 2.51 -14.22 -19.66
CA ALA A 31 1.09 -14.52 -19.46
C ALA A 31 0.30 -14.66 -20.77
N ARG A 32 0.74 -14.00 -21.86
CA ARG A 32 0.17 -14.15 -23.21
C ARG A 32 0.16 -15.62 -23.68
N PHE A 33 1.17 -16.40 -23.29
CA PHE A 33 1.40 -17.74 -23.79
C PHE A 33 0.66 -18.83 -22.98
N VAL A 34 -0.27 -18.46 -22.11
CA VAL A 34 -1.03 -19.37 -21.27
C VAL A 34 -1.83 -20.42 -22.07
N GLU A 35 -2.23 -20.11 -23.28
CA GLU A 35 -2.98 -21.01 -24.15
C GLU A 35 -2.15 -22.22 -24.65
N PHE A 36 -0.82 -22.13 -24.62
CA PHE A 36 0.08 -23.20 -25.08
C PHE A 36 0.47 -24.19 -23.97
N THR A 37 -0.07 -24.04 -22.77
CA THR A 37 0.24 -24.92 -21.63
C THR A 37 -0.93 -25.80 -21.26
N PRO A 38 -0.70 -27.08 -20.89
CA PRO A 38 -1.76 -27.98 -20.39
C PRO A 38 -2.26 -27.59 -18.99
N GLN A 39 -1.56 -26.68 -18.28
CA GLN A 39 -1.90 -26.23 -16.93
C GLN A 39 -2.01 -24.70 -16.85
N PRO A 40 -3.05 -24.07 -17.44
CA PRO A 40 -3.18 -22.63 -17.52
C PRO A 40 -3.11 -21.91 -16.18
N LEU A 41 -3.74 -22.47 -15.14
CA LEU A 41 -3.76 -21.89 -13.80
C LEU A 41 -2.35 -21.82 -13.19
N VAL A 42 -1.60 -22.93 -13.25
CA VAL A 42 -0.23 -22.98 -12.72
C VAL A 42 0.67 -21.99 -13.48
N PHE A 43 0.53 -21.95 -14.79
CA PHE A 43 1.28 -21.01 -15.63
C PHE A 43 1.02 -19.54 -15.24
N MET A 44 -0.25 -19.17 -15.08
CA MET A 44 -0.62 -17.81 -14.65
C MET A 44 -0.11 -17.50 -13.25
N LEU A 45 -0.20 -18.45 -12.32
CA LEU A 45 0.33 -18.26 -10.96
C LEU A 45 1.85 -18.05 -10.96
N LEU A 46 2.59 -18.75 -11.79
CA LEU A 46 4.06 -18.65 -11.87
C LEU A 46 4.49 -17.33 -12.54
N PHE A 47 3.97 -17.03 -13.71
CA PHE A 47 4.48 -15.90 -14.50
C PHE A 47 3.79 -14.57 -14.14
N TYR A 48 2.45 -14.52 -14.18
CA TYR A 48 1.72 -13.31 -13.84
C TYR A 48 1.69 -13.08 -12.33
N GLY A 49 1.44 -14.12 -11.53
CA GLY A 49 1.37 -14.02 -10.07
C GLY A 49 2.76 -13.85 -9.44
N ALA A 50 3.62 -14.86 -9.55
CA ALA A 50 4.89 -14.87 -8.83
C ALA A 50 5.96 -13.98 -9.49
N LEU A 51 6.22 -14.15 -10.79
CA LEU A 51 7.30 -13.42 -11.48
C LEU A 51 7.01 -11.92 -11.53
N ALA A 52 5.84 -11.52 -12.05
CA ALA A 52 5.47 -10.10 -12.08
C ALA A 52 5.28 -9.54 -10.66
N GLY A 53 4.72 -10.32 -9.73
CA GLY A 53 4.56 -9.93 -8.33
C GLY A 53 5.89 -9.65 -7.63
N VAL A 54 6.93 -10.46 -7.85
CA VAL A 54 8.30 -10.19 -7.38
C VAL A 54 8.82 -8.90 -8.00
N GLY A 55 8.63 -8.70 -9.31
CA GLY A 55 8.98 -7.47 -10.02
C GLY A 55 8.32 -6.24 -9.41
N VAL A 56 7.01 -6.27 -9.18
CA VAL A 56 6.27 -5.20 -8.50
C VAL A 56 6.85 -4.94 -7.11
N GLY A 57 7.15 -6.01 -6.35
CA GLY A 57 7.76 -5.89 -5.03
C GLY A 57 9.14 -5.22 -5.04
N LEU A 58 9.93 -5.37 -6.12
CA LEU A 58 11.20 -4.67 -6.30
C LEU A 58 11.00 -3.20 -6.66
N VAL A 59 10.08 -2.90 -7.59
CA VAL A 59 9.85 -1.52 -8.07
C VAL A 59 9.17 -0.65 -7.02
N TYR A 60 8.13 -1.16 -6.35
CA TYR A 60 7.23 -0.36 -5.50
C TYR A 60 7.94 0.35 -4.33
N GLY A 61 8.88 -0.33 -3.68
CA GLY A 61 9.59 0.22 -2.51
C GLY A 61 10.65 1.26 -2.84
N VAL A 62 11.16 1.27 -4.07
CA VAL A 62 12.27 2.13 -4.46
C VAL A 62 11.88 3.62 -4.47
N PRO A 63 10.82 4.06 -5.15
CA PRO A 63 10.40 5.46 -5.14
C PRO A 63 10.06 5.97 -3.74
N ILE A 64 9.47 5.13 -2.89
CA ILE A 64 9.16 5.46 -1.48
C ILE A 64 10.42 5.77 -0.70
N ALA A 65 11.43 4.90 -0.80
CA ALA A 65 12.70 5.10 -0.11
C ALA A 65 13.48 6.30 -0.67
N VAL A 66 13.43 6.51 -1.98
CA VAL A 66 14.08 7.65 -2.65
C VAL A 66 13.43 8.95 -2.23
N SER A 67 12.10 9.10 -2.38
CA SER A 67 11.38 10.33 -2.05
C SER A 67 11.49 10.71 -0.57
N SER A 68 11.43 9.73 0.34
CA SER A 68 11.58 9.96 1.78
C SER A 68 12.98 10.47 2.15
N LYS A 69 14.03 10.07 1.41
CA LYS A 69 15.40 10.55 1.63
C LYS A 69 15.66 11.91 1.00
N TRP A 70 15.00 12.23 -0.13
CA TRP A 70 15.10 13.55 -0.75
C TRP A 70 14.34 14.63 -0.01
N ILE A 71 13.20 14.28 0.65
CA ILE A 71 12.34 15.24 1.35
C ILE A 71 12.08 14.74 2.79
N PRO A 72 13.11 14.70 3.64
CA PRO A 72 13.01 14.14 4.99
C PRO A 72 12.13 14.95 5.94
N GLU A 73 11.93 16.25 5.67
CA GLU A 73 11.09 17.15 6.47
C GLU A 73 9.59 16.93 6.26
N ARG A 74 9.21 16.45 5.07
CA ARG A 74 7.82 16.15 4.66
C ARG A 74 7.75 14.75 4.05
N LYS A 75 8.36 13.79 4.72
CA LYS A 75 8.50 12.41 4.24
C LYS A 75 7.16 11.70 4.04
N GLY A 76 6.15 12.03 4.84
CA GLY A 76 4.80 11.50 4.69
C GLY A 76 4.12 12.00 3.42
N LEU A 77 4.14 13.31 3.18
CA LEU A 77 3.60 13.91 1.97
C LEU A 77 4.35 13.43 0.72
N ALA A 78 5.69 13.42 0.77
CA ALA A 78 6.53 12.97 -0.33
C ALA A 78 6.20 11.51 -0.70
N THR A 79 6.09 10.63 0.29
CA THR A 79 5.67 9.25 0.09
C THR A 79 4.24 9.18 -0.46
N GLY A 80 3.30 9.92 0.13
CA GLY A 80 1.89 9.95 -0.29
C GLY A 80 1.71 10.36 -1.76
N ILE A 81 2.41 11.41 -2.20
CA ILE A 81 2.42 11.84 -3.61
C ILE A 81 3.06 10.78 -4.50
N THR A 82 4.18 10.19 -4.07
CA THR A 82 4.88 9.15 -4.83
C THR A 82 3.97 7.95 -5.11
N ILE A 83 3.20 7.51 -4.11
CA ILE A 83 2.31 6.36 -4.27
C ILE A 83 0.91 6.71 -4.80
N LEU A 84 0.59 8.00 -4.97
CA LEU A 84 -0.67 8.45 -5.56
C LEU A 84 -0.86 7.84 -6.96
N GLY A 85 0.20 7.84 -7.78
CA GLY A 85 0.19 7.21 -9.10
C GLY A 85 -0.23 5.75 -9.07
N PHE A 86 0.24 4.98 -8.09
CA PHE A 86 -0.20 3.59 -7.90
C PHE A 86 -1.70 3.50 -7.54
N GLY A 87 -2.24 4.48 -6.79
CA GLY A 87 -3.67 4.52 -6.45
C GLY A 87 -4.56 4.87 -7.64
N LEU A 88 -4.07 5.70 -8.56
CA LEU A 88 -4.79 6.12 -9.75
C LEU A 88 -4.58 5.19 -10.95
N SER A 89 -3.53 4.38 -10.94
CA SER A 89 -3.19 3.48 -12.05
C SER A 89 -4.32 2.52 -12.46
N PRO A 90 -5.15 1.96 -11.54
CA PRO A 90 -6.24 1.09 -11.94
C PRO A 90 -7.25 1.76 -12.87
N VAL A 91 -7.50 3.06 -12.70
CA VAL A 91 -8.41 3.82 -13.58
C VAL A 91 -7.88 3.84 -15.01
N MET A 92 -6.61 4.24 -15.17
CA MET A 92 -5.97 4.31 -16.50
C MET A 92 -5.82 2.93 -17.13
N THR A 93 -5.35 1.95 -16.31
CA THR A 93 -5.11 0.58 -16.80
C THR A 93 -6.42 -0.12 -17.16
N ALA A 94 -7.50 0.08 -16.39
CA ALA A 94 -8.78 -0.53 -16.71
C ALA A 94 -9.37 0.02 -18.03
N ILE A 95 -9.27 1.31 -18.28
CA ILE A 95 -9.72 1.93 -19.54
C ILE A 95 -8.92 1.36 -20.72
N ALA A 96 -7.58 1.37 -20.61
CA ALA A 96 -6.69 0.85 -21.65
C ALA A 96 -6.92 -0.66 -21.88
N ALA A 97 -7.04 -1.45 -20.82
CA ALA A 97 -7.29 -2.89 -20.92
C ALA A 97 -8.65 -3.19 -21.55
N SER A 98 -9.73 -2.50 -21.13
CA SER A 98 -11.06 -2.70 -21.70
C SER A 98 -11.09 -2.38 -23.21
N TYR A 99 -10.44 -1.30 -23.60
CA TYR A 99 -10.32 -0.92 -25.02
C TYR A 99 -9.55 -1.97 -25.83
N LEU A 100 -8.37 -2.38 -25.34
CA LEU A 100 -7.55 -3.38 -26.01
C LEU A 100 -8.24 -4.75 -26.08
N ILE A 101 -8.88 -5.19 -24.98
CA ILE A 101 -9.62 -6.46 -24.97
C ILE A 101 -10.71 -6.48 -26.03
N GLY A 102 -11.41 -5.36 -26.24
CA GLY A 102 -12.44 -5.26 -27.28
C GLY A 102 -11.92 -5.37 -28.71
N ILE A 103 -10.65 -4.99 -28.96
CA ILE A 103 -10.07 -4.97 -30.32
C ILE A 103 -9.23 -6.21 -30.60
N ILE A 104 -8.38 -6.62 -29.64
CA ILE A 104 -7.34 -7.62 -29.85
C ILE A 104 -7.48 -8.85 -28.92
N GLY A 105 -8.48 -8.88 -28.05
CA GLY A 105 -8.71 -9.94 -27.09
C GLY A 105 -7.80 -9.91 -25.86
N VAL A 106 -8.13 -10.73 -24.87
CA VAL A 106 -7.48 -10.74 -23.54
C VAL A 106 -5.99 -11.06 -23.62
N LEU A 107 -5.62 -12.11 -24.34
CA LEU A 107 -4.24 -12.62 -24.36
C LEU A 107 -3.28 -11.61 -25.05
N GLN A 108 -3.70 -10.99 -26.13
CA GLN A 108 -2.89 -9.95 -26.79
C GLN A 108 -2.77 -8.71 -25.91
N THR A 109 -3.81 -8.39 -25.12
CA THR A 109 -3.77 -7.28 -24.17
C THR A 109 -2.68 -7.49 -23.12
N PHE A 110 -2.47 -8.71 -22.61
CA PHE A 110 -1.33 -9.01 -21.71
C PHE A 110 0.01 -8.68 -22.36
N LEU A 111 0.21 -9.02 -23.62
CA LEU A 111 1.44 -8.73 -24.35
C LEU A 111 1.67 -7.22 -24.48
N TYR A 112 0.69 -6.47 -25.01
CA TYR A 112 0.83 -5.04 -25.26
C TYR A 112 1.01 -4.24 -23.98
N LEU A 113 0.21 -4.53 -22.93
CA LEU A 113 0.38 -3.90 -21.61
C LEU A 113 1.70 -4.31 -20.98
N GLY A 114 2.14 -5.57 -21.11
CA GLY A 114 3.43 -6.03 -20.62
C GLY A 114 4.61 -5.27 -21.24
N VAL A 115 4.60 -5.08 -22.55
CA VAL A 115 5.62 -4.27 -23.24
C VAL A 115 5.55 -2.81 -22.80
N ALA A 116 4.35 -2.21 -22.75
CA ALA A 116 4.19 -0.84 -22.31
C ALA A 116 4.70 -0.64 -20.87
N PHE A 117 4.35 -1.52 -19.93
CA PHE A 117 4.85 -1.46 -18.55
C PHE A 117 6.36 -1.65 -18.49
N ALA A 118 6.93 -2.60 -19.26
CA ALA A 118 8.38 -2.78 -19.30
C ALA A 118 9.08 -1.49 -19.74
N VAL A 119 8.67 -0.91 -20.88
CA VAL A 119 9.27 0.31 -21.44
C VAL A 119 9.14 1.48 -20.47
N LEU A 120 7.93 1.73 -19.93
CA LEU A 120 7.69 2.82 -19.01
C LEU A 120 8.48 2.66 -17.70
N LEU A 121 8.46 1.46 -17.09
CA LEU A 121 9.18 1.22 -15.85
C LEU A 121 10.69 1.30 -16.03
N LEU A 122 11.25 0.80 -17.15
CA LEU A 122 12.66 0.93 -17.46
C LEU A 122 13.05 2.40 -17.61
N ALA A 123 12.30 3.18 -18.39
CA ALA A 123 12.56 4.60 -18.61
C ALA A 123 12.48 5.40 -17.29
N LEU A 124 11.41 5.19 -16.49
CA LEU A 124 11.21 5.87 -15.22
C LEU A 124 12.19 5.43 -14.11
N SER A 125 12.83 4.27 -14.26
CA SER A 125 13.87 3.80 -13.32
C SER A 125 15.21 4.51 -13.51
N LEU A 126 15.49 5.07 -14.69
CA LEU A 126 16.78 5.69 -15.01
C LEU A 126 17.17 6.85 -14.10
N PRO A 127 16.27 7.80 -13.74
CA PRO A 127 16.62 8.93 -12.89
C PRO A 127 16.65 8.61 -11.39
N LEU A 128 16.25 7.40 -10.95
CA LEU A 128 16.16 7.06 -9.53
C LEU A 128 17.53 6.95 -8.89
N LYS A 129 17.80 7.85 -7.94
CA LYS A 129 19.03 7.90 -7.15
C LYS A 129 18.76 8.42 -5.75
N PHE A 130 19.58 7.98 -4.79
CA PHE A 130 19.59 8.58 -3.46
C PHE A 130 20.28 9.96 -3.49
N PRO A 131 19.93 10.87 -2.56
CA PRO A 131 20.66 12.10 -2.39
C PRO A 131 22.13 11.81 -2.01
N PRO A 132 23.08 12.68 -2.37
CA PRO A 132 24.48 12.63 -1.89
C PRO A 132 24.54 12.67 -0.35
N ALA A 133 25.63 12.17 0.22
CA ALA A 133 25.78 12.11 1.69
C ALA A 133 25.81 13.48 2.37
N ASP A 134 26.28 14.50 1.67
CA ASP A 134 26.37 15.90 2.09
C ASP A 134 25.12 16.72 1.76
N TRP A 135 24.14 16.13 1.08
CA TRP A 135 22.93 16.84 0.67
C TRP A 135 22.09 17.27 1.87
N ARG A 136 21.70 18.54 1.87
CA ARG A 136 20.80 19.12 2.87
C ARG A 136 19.57 19.71 2.18
N PRO A 137 18.36 19.53 2.76
CA PRO A 137 17.15 20.11 2.21
C PRO A 137 17.26 21.65 2.19
N PRO A 138 16.80 22.32 1.12
CA PRO A 138 16.87 23.79 1.00
C PRO A 138 16.09 24.56 2.09
N MET A 139 15.12 23.91 2.74
CA MET A 139 14.22 24.49 3.75
C MET A 139 14.54 24.01 5.17
N SER A 140 15.74 23.47 5.44
CA SER A 140 16.10 23.07 6.79
C SER A 140 16.17 24.30 7.70
N ASP A 141 15.17 24.47 8.56
CA ASP A 141 15.22 25.40 9.67
C ASP A 141 16.38 24.98 10.59
N PRO A 142 17.43 25.80 10.75
CA PRO A 142 18.55 25.46 11.62
C PRO A 142 18.14 25.18 13.07
N ALA A 143 16.99 25.73 13.51
CA ALA A 143 16.43 25.51 14.84
C ALA A 143 15.72 24.14 14.97
N LYS A 144 15.26 23.55 13.89
CA LYS A 144 14.79 22.15 13.85
C LYS A 144 15.99 21.23 13.66
N LYS A 145 16.83 21.09 14.69
CA LYS A 145 17.74 19.94 14.77
C LYS A 145 16.91 18.71 14.43
N VAL A 146 17.27 18.03 13.35
CA VAL A 146 16.78 16.66 13.09
C VAL A 146 17.06 15.89 14.37
N ILE A 147 16.03 15.73 15.20
CA ILE A 147 16.13 14.91 16.40
C ILE A 147 16.69 13.60 15.87
N ALA A 148 17.84 13.17 16.40
CA ALA A 148 18.51 11.94 15.99
C ALA A 148 17.45 10.84 16.02
N GLN A 149 16.95 10.50 14.83
CA GLN A 149 15.88 9.53 14.70
C GLN A 149 16.51 8.20 15.07
N ASN A 150 15.79 7.40 15.83
CA ASN A 150 16.20 6.04 16.16
C ASN A 150 16.47 5.28 14.86
N GLU A 151 17.73 5.09 14.52
CA GLU A 151 18.14 4.36 13.32
C GLU A 151 18.21 2.88 13.66
N SER A 152 17.07 2.19 13.53
CA SER A 152 16.96 0.76 13.84
C SER A 152 17.32 -0.09 12.64
N THR A 153 18.06 -1.16 12.88
CA THR A 153 18.19 -2.27 11.92
C THR A 153 16.87 -3.04 11.85
N THR A 154 16.69 -3.80 10.79
CA THR A 154 15.48 -4.63 10.62
C THR A 154 15.34 -5.67 11.76
N SER A 155 16.45 -6.24 12.23
CA SER A 155 16.46 -7.19 13.34
C SER A 155 16.03 -6.56 14.67
N GLU A 156 16.46 -5.33 14.93
CA GLU A 156 16.04 -4.58 16.12
C GLU A 156 14.56 -4.20 16.00
N MET A 157 14.13 -3.70 14.85
CA MET A 157 12.75 -3.30 14.58
C MET A 157 11.75 -4.43 14.88
N ILE A 158 11.95 -5.62 14.32
CA ILE A 158 10.99 -6.73 14.44
C ILE A 158 10.77 -7.21 15.87
N ARG A 159 11.70 -6.92 16.78
CA ARG A 159 11.62 -7.28 18.21
C ARG A 159 10.83 -6.27 19.04
N THR A 160 10.41 -5.14 18.44
CA THR A 160 9.72 -4.08 19.20
C THR A 160 8.20 -4.30 19.20
N ARG A 161 7.56 -3.89 20.31
CA ARG A 161 6.09 -3.81 20.39
C ARG A 161 5.50 -2.83 19.38
N THR A 162 6.26 -1.77 19.06
CA THR A 162 5.86 -0.77 18.05
C THR A 162 5.77 -1.37 16.65
N PHE A 163 6.70 -2.26 16.28
CA PHE A 163 6.61 -3.00 15.02
C PHE A 163 5.40 -3.93 14.99
N ALA A 164 5.21 -4.73 16.05
CA ALA A 164 4.07 -5.64 16.12
C ALA A 164 2.74 -4.89 15.99
N GLY A 165 2.61 -3.76 16.69
CA GLY A 165 1.42 -2.91 16.59
C GLY A 165 1.24 -2.28 15.21
N LEU A 166 2.31 -1.74 14.62
CA LEU A 166 2.27 -1.18 13.27
C LEU A 166 1.89 -2.23 12.23
N TRP A 167 2.45 -3.43 12.35
CA TRP A 167 2.14 -4.54 11.45
C TRP A 167 0.68 -4.97 11.56
N LEU A 168 0.18 -5.21 12.79
CA LEU A 168 -1.22 -5.61 13.02
C LEU A 168 -2.22 -4.55 12.56
N THR A 169 -1.99 -3.29 12.91
CA THR A 169 -2.89 -2.20 12.50
C THR A 169 -2.89 -2.03 10.98
N TYR A 170 -1.75 -2.24 10.34
CA TYR A 170 -1.69 -2.19 8.87
C TYR A 170 -2.44 -3.37 8.23
N VAL A 171 -2.37 -4.58 8.81
CA VAL A 171 -3.24 -5.70 8.38
C VAL A 171 -4.71 -5.33 8.52
N PHE A 172 -5.14 -4.82 9.67
CA PHE A 172 -6.56 -4.50 9.92
C PHE A 172 -7.07 -3.40 9.00
N GLY A 173 -6.30 -2.31 8.83
CA GLY A 173 -6.68 -1.21 7.95
C GLY A 173 -6.77 -1.63 6.49
N THR A 174 -5.84 -2.47 6.02
CA THR A 174 -5.86 -2.96 4.65
C THR A 174 -6.88 -4.08 4.42
N ALA A 175 -7.10 -4.98 5.37
CA ALA A 175 -8.13 -6.00 5.27
C ALA A 175 -9.54 -5.37 5.16
N GLY A 176 -9.86 -4.35 5.99
CA GLY A 176 -11.10 -3.61 5.88
C GLY A 176 -11.29 -2.94 4.52
N GLY A 177 -10.20 -2.34 3.98
CA GLY A 177 -10.21 -1.77 2.64
C GLY A 177 -10.42 -2.81 1.54
N PHE A 178 -9.76 -3.96 1.63
CA PHE A 178 -9.94 -5.05 0.66
C PHE A 178 -11.31 -5.71 0.74
N ILE A 179 -11.94 -5.79 1.94
CA ILE A 179 -13.35 -6.18 2.09
C ILE A 179 -14.23 -5.24 1.28
N ALA A 180 -14.06 -3.91 1.47
CA ALA A 180 -14.83 -2.91 0.75
C ALA A 180 -14.61 -2.98 -0.77
N ILE A 181 -13.35 -3.17 -1.22
CA ILE A 181 -13.00 -3.31 -2.64
C ILE A 181 -13.72 -4.52 -3.25
N SER A 182 -13.68 -5.66 -2.58
CA SER A 182 -14.26 -6.91 -3.06
C SER A 182 -15.78 -6.86 -3.18
N LEU A 183 -16.43 -6.07 -2.33
CA LEU A 183 -17.89 -6.01 -2.27
C LEU A 183 -18.50 -4.81 -3.01
N ALA A 184 -17.70 -3.80 -3.39
CA ALA A 184 -18.20 -2.50 -3.86
C ALA A 184 -19.21 -2.61 -5.01
N ALA A 185 -18.83 -3.21 -6.13
CA ALA A 185 -19.72 -3.30 -7.29
C ALA A 185 -20.95 -4.17 -7.00
N LYS A 186 -20.75 -5.31 -6.34
CA LYS A 186 -21.84 -6.24 -6.01
C LYS A 186 -22.84 -5.63 -5.04
N TYR A 187 -22.36 -4.89 -4.02
CA TYR A 187 -23.20 -4.17 -3.08
C TYR A 187 -24.05 -3.10 -3.79
N GLY A 188 -23.45 -2.33 -4.69
CA GLY A 188 -24.17 -1.33 -5.49
C GLY A 188 -25.27 -1.95 -6.33
N TYR A 189 -25.03 -3.12 -6.91
CA TYR A 189 -26.03 -3.86 -7.67
C TYR A 189 -27.12 -4.47 -6.77
N ASP A 190 -26.74 -5.25 -5.76
CA ASP A 190 -27.69 -6.05 -4.96
C ASP A 190 -28.55 -5.18 -4.00
N ILE A 191 -27.96 -4.13 -3.42
CA ILE A 191 -28.60 -3.33 -2.36
C ILE A 191 -29.16 -2.00 -2.89
N CYS A 192 -28.41 -1.33 -3.78
CA CYS A 192 -28.85 -0.03 -4.30
C CYS A 192 -29.59 -0.16 -5.64
N GLY A 193 -29.78 -1.37 -6.18
CA GLY A 193 -30.49 -1.60 -7.44
C GLY A 193 -29.81 -0.99 -8.67
N LEU A 194 -28.49 -0.73 -8.59
CA LEU A 194 -27.76 -0.09 -9.69
C LEU A 194 -27.54 -1.08 -10.85
N PRO A 195 -27.66 -0.64 -12.11
CA PRO A 195 -27.21 -1.46 -13.22
C PRO A 195 -25.73 -1.86 -13.07
N PRO A 196 -25.31 -3.07 -13.46
CA PRO A 196 -23.92 -3.55 -13.28
C PRO A 196 -22.86 -2.60 -13.82
N ALA A 197 -23.08 -1.97 -14.98
CA ALA A 197 -22.17 -1.01 -15.57
C ALA A 197 -22.02 0.27 -14.72
N VAL A 198 -23.12 0.73 -14.10
CA VAL A 198 -23.12 1.90 -13.22
C VAL A 198 -22.39 1.56 -11.90
N ALA A 199 -22.66 0.40 -11.31
CA ALA A 199 -21.96 -0.07 -10.11
C ALA A 199 -20.44 -0.20 -10.33
N ALA A 200 -20.03 -0.70 -11.50
CA ALA A 200 -18.63 -0.76 -11.90
C ALA A 200 -18.01 0.65 -12.05
N THR A 201 -18.77 1.62 -12.59
CA THR A 201 -18.32 3.02 -12.70
C THR A 201 -18.07 3.64 -11.34
N PHE A 202 -18.94 3.41 -10.34
CA PHE A 202 -18.71 3.90 -8.97
C PHE A 202 -17.47 3.29 -8.34
N THR A 203 -17.11 2.04 -8.66
CA THR A 203 -15.85 1.45 -8.22
C THR A 203 -14.64 2.24 -8.72
N ALA A 204 -14.68 2.74 -9.95
CA ALA A 204 -13.64 3.64 -10.47
C ALA A 204 -13.61 5.00 -9.73
N VAL A 205 -14.77 5.54 -9.37
CA VAL A 205 -14.87 6.75 -8.53
C VAL A 205 -14.23 6.50 -7.15
N PHE A 206 -14.52 5.37 -6.52
CA PHE A 206 -13.89 5.02 -5.24
C PHE A 206 -12.36 4.90 -5.34
N ALA A 207 -11.83 4.46 -6.48
CA ALA A 207 -10.39 4.42 -6.70
C ALA A 207 -9.75 5.82 -6.69
N LEU A 208 -10.47 6.88 -7.07
CA LEU A 208 -10.00 8.26 -6.91
C LEU A 208 -9.85 8.63 -5.43
N PHE A 209 -10.82 8.24 -4.59
CA PHE A 209 -10.72 8.46 -3.13
C PHE A 209 -9.55 7.69 -2.53
N ASN A 210 -9.29 6.45 -2.97
CA ASN A 210 -8.10 5.70 -2.59
C ASN A 210 -6.82 6.46 -2.97
N GLY A 211 -6.75 6.98 -4.19
CA GLY A 211 -5.63 7.79 -4.64
C GLY A 211 -5.42 9.02 -3.73
N MET A 212 -6.48 9.81 -3.51
CA MET A 212 -6.46 11.03 -2.70
C MET A 212 -6.13 10.78 -1.23
N GLY A 213 -6.53 9.65 -0.66
CA GLY A 213 -6.19 9.28 0.71
C GLY A 213 -4.70 9.28 0.98
N ARG A 214 -3.87 8.92 0.00
CA ARG A 214 -2.41 8.79 0.16
C ARG A 214 -1.72 10.13 0.47
N PRO A 215 -1.83 11.18 -0.36
CA PRO A 215 -1.19 12.46 -0.04
C PRO A 215 -1.82 13.13 1.18
N VAL A 216 -3.13 12.98 1.40
CA VAL A 216 -3.80 13.58 2.57
C VAL A 216 -3.28 12.96 3.87
N PHE A 217 -3.33 11.65 4.02
CA PHE A 217 -2.80 11.00 5.23
C PHE A 217 -1.29 11.11 5.35
N GLY A 218 -0.55 11.13 4.24
CA GLY A 218 0.88 11.42 4.24
C GLY A 218 1.17 12.79 4.83
N HIS A 219 0.45 13.83 4.38
CA HIS A 219 0.58 15.18 4.91
C HIS A 219 0.18 15.27 6.40
N LEU A 220 -0.88 14.59 6.81
CA LEU A 220 -1.29 14.53 8.20
C LEU A 220 -0.22 13.87 9.08
N CYS A 221 0.46 12.83 8.60
CA CYS A 221 1.56 12.18 9.31
C CYS A 221 2.80 13.09 9.49
N ASP A 222 2.98 14.10 8.63
CA ASP A 222 4.06 15.07 8.79
C ASP A 222 3.73 16.16 9.84
N ARG A 223 2.45 16.39 10.11
CA ARG A 223 1.98 17.41 11.06
C ARG A 223 1.62 16.87 12.43
N PHE A 224 1.13 15.67 12.48
CA PHE A 224 0.60 15.04 13.69
C PHE A 224 1.30 13.73 14.01
N ALA A 225 1.23 13.31 15.27
CA ALA A 225 1.80 12.04 15.69
C ALA A 225 1.16 10.86 14.93
N ALA A 226 1.99 9.94 14.42
CA ALA A 226 1.54 8.76 13.67
C ALA A 226 0.45 7.96 14.41
N ARG A 227 0.51 7.93 15.76
CA ARG A 227 -0.51 7.32 16.60
C ARG A 227 -1.89 7.96 16.40
N MET A 228 -1.97 9.30 16.40
CA MET A 228 -3.23 10.02 16.23
C MET A 228 -3.82 9.77 14.84
N ILE A 229 -2.97 9.77 13.82
CA ILE A 229 -3.40 9.58 12.44
C ILE A 229 -3.87 8.14 12.19
N ALA A 230 -3.21 7.14 12.77
CA ALA A 230 -3.67 5.75 12.71
C ALA A 230 -5.03 5.57 13.40
N MET A 231 -5.20 6.17 14.58
CA MET A 231 -6.48 6.14 15.30
C MET A 231 -7.58 6.86 14.51
N LEU A 232 -7.30 8.04 13.94
CA LEU A 232 -8.24 8.78 13.09
C LEU A 232 -8.67 7.92 11.89
N ALA A 233 -7.72 7.26 11.21
CA ALA A 233 -8.03 6.36 10.11
C ALA A 233 -8.98 5.23 10.55
N PHE A 234 -8.76 4.64 11.71
CA PHE A 234 -9.65 3.60 12.23
C PHE A 234 -11.01 4.12 12.66
N VAL A 235 -11.10 5.31 13.25
CA VAL A 235 -12.40 5.96 13.54
C VAL A 235 -13.18 6.16 12.23
N MET A 236 -12.52 6.63 11.18
CA MET A 236 -13.16 6.79 9.87
C MET A 236 -13.59 5.44 9.27
N ILE A 237 -12.78 4.38 9.39
CA ILE A 237 -13.13 3.01 8.96
C ILE A 237 -14.36 2.52 9.75
N PHE A 238 -14.39 2.73 11.07
CA PHE A 238 -15.50 2.32 11.92
C PHE A 238 -16.81 3.01 11.52
N VAL A 239 -16.79 4.34 11.40
CA VAL A 239 -17.94 5.13 10.97
C VAL A 239 -18.43 4.69 9.60
N ALA A 240 -17.51 4.51 8.64
CA ALA A 240 -17.85 4.08 7.29
C ALA A 240 -18.43 2.66 7.25
N ALA A 241 -17.88 1.73 8.05
CA ALA A 241 -18.38 0.37 8.13
C ALA A 241 -19.79 0.30 8.76
N VAL A 242 -20.01 1.05 9.85
CA VAL A 242 -21.34 1.15 10.48
C VAL A 242 -22.35 1.80 9.52
N THR A 243 -21.96 2.84 8.80
CA THR A 243 -22.79 3.46 7.77
C THR A 243 -23.12 2.46 6.65
N ALA A 244 -22.16 1.65 6.22
CA ALA A 244 -22.35 0.64 5.19
C ALA A 244 -23.33 -0.47 5.61
N ILE A 245 -23.42 -0.83 6.89
CA ILE A 245 -24.39 -1.80 7.40
C ILE A 245 -25.82 -1.35 7.13
N GLY A 246 -26.10 -0.05 7.29
CA GLY A 246 -27.42 0.53 7.10
C GLY A 246 -27.65 1.17 5.72
N ALA A 247 -26.71 1.08 4.81
CA ALA A 247 -26.77 1.79 3.53
C ALA A 247 -27.72 1.10 2.55
N THR A 248 -29.00 1.45 2.60
CA THR A 248 -30.03 0.96 1.67
C THR A 248 -30.26 1.89 0.48
N ASN A 249 -29.55 3.00 0.40
CA ASN A 249 -29.70 4.01 -0.65
C ASN A 249 -28.34 4.46 -1.22
N LEU A 250 -28.40 5.06 -2.41
CA LEU A 250 -27.22 5.50 -3.14
C LEU A 250 -26.33 6.48 -2.36
N PRO A 251 -26.83 7.54 -1.69
CA PRO A 251 -25.97 8.46 -0.93
C PRO A 251 -25.16 7.79 0.17
N LEU A 252 -25.76 6.93 0.98
CA LEU A 252 -25.06 6.22 2.05
C LEU A 252 -24.03 5.22 1.51
N TYR A 253 -24.37 4.52 0.42
CA TYR A 253 -23.41 3.68 -0.29
C TYR A 253 -22.20 4.48 -0.77
N LEU A 254 -22.43 5.61 -1.45
CA LEU A 254 -21.34 6.43 -1.96
C LEU A 254 -20.44 6.97 -0.84
N VAL A 255 -21.03 7.50 0.24
CA VAL A 255 -20.26 8.05 1.36
C VAL A 255 -19.46 6.96 2.08
N SER A 256 -20.10 5.83 2.42
CA SER A 256 -19.43 4.76 3.17
C SER A 256 -18.27 4.13 2.37
N PHE A 257 -18.51 3.81 1.12
CA PHE A 257 -17.45 3.19 0.29
C PHE A 257 -16.35 4.19 -0.09
N SER A 258 -16.69 5.44 -0.39
CA SER A 258 -15.67 6.48 -0.61
C SER A 258 -14.75 6.62 0.60
N LEU A 259 -15.31 6.62 1.82
CA LEU A 259 -14.56 6.76 3.05
C LEU A 259 -13.68 5.52 3.34
N LEU A 260 -14.20 4.31 3.09
CA LEU A 260 -13.44 3.05 3.22
C LEU A 260 -12.25 3.02 2.23
N TRP A 261 -12.46 3.42 0.98
CA TRP A 261 -11.40 3.46 -0.01
C TRP A 261 -10.39 4.58 0.25
N PHE A 262 -10.84 5.72 0.74
CA PHE A 262 -9.98 6.84 1.14
C PHE A 262 -9.04 6.43 2.29
N THR A 263 -9.56 5.79 3.32
CA THR A 263 -8.76 5.31 4.45
C THR A 263 -7.85 4.15 4.07
N PHE A 264 -8.28 3.28 3.15
CA PHE A 264 -7.41 2.25 2.58
C PHE A 264 -6.18 2.87 1.89
N GLY A 265 -6.38 3.89 1.04
CA GLY A 265 -5.29 4.68 0.47
C GLY A 265 -4.43 5.34 1.56
N GLY A 266 -5.08 5.85 2.59
CA GLY A 266 -4.42 6.44 3.76
C GLY A 266 -3.46 5.49 4.45
N TRP A 267 -3.82 4.23 4.66
CA TRP A 267 -2.95 3.22 5.28
C TRP A 267 -1.67 2.97 4.49
N LEU A 268 -1.72 3.06 3.17
CA LEU A 268 -0.54 2.95 2.31
C LEU A 268 0.45 4.12 2.49
N ALA A 269 0.01 5.26 3.02
CA ALA A 269 0.87 6.39 3.38
C ALA A 269 1.24 6.41 4.87
N ILE A 270 0.31 6.03 5.77
CA ILE A 270 0.55 5.95 7.21
C ILE A 270 1.69 4.97 7.52
N ALA A 271 1.66 3.77 6.93
CA ALA A 271 2.61 2.71 7.25
C ALA A 271 4.07 3.10 6.94
N PRO A 272 4.44 3.61 5.74
CA PRO A 272 5.81 4.06 5.49
C PRO A 272 6.18 5.30 6.31
N ALA A 273 5.25 6.25 6.53
CA ALA A 273 5.49 7.42 7.36
C ALA A 273 5.77 7.03 8.82
N ALA A 274 4.98 6.13 9.39
CA ALA A 274 5.19 5.59 10.74
C ALA A 274 6.50 4.80 10.82
N THR A 275 6.80 3.95 9.81
CA THR A 275 8.06 3.20 9.75
C THR A 275 9.26 4.14 9.80
N SER A 276 9.27 5.17 8.98
CA SER A 276 10.36 6.15 8.97
C SER A 276 10.44 6.99 10.26
N THR A 277 9.29 7.23 10.91
CA THR A 277 9.23 8.00 12.16
C THR A 277 9.73 7.20 13.36
N PHE A 278 9.39 5.91 13.44
CA PHE A 278 9.76 5.08 14.59
C PHE A 278 11.13 4.42 14.43
N PHE A 279 11.56 4.11 13.21
CA PHE A 279 12.74 3.28 12.95
C PHE A 279 13.81 3.95 12.07
N GLY A 280 13.61 5.19 11.67
CA GLY A 280 14.58 5.99 10.92
C GLY A 280 14.57 5.75 9.42
N LEU A 281 15.46 6.50 8.72
CA LEU A 281 15.56 6.50 7.25
C LEU A 281 16.71 5.67 6.70
N ARG A 282 17.71 5.36 7.53
CA ARG A 282 18.92 4.63 7.09
C ARG A 282 18.57 3.28 6.47
N ASN A 283 17.77 2.49 7.17
CA ASN A 283 17.34 1.15 6.76
C ASN A 283 15.89 1.13 6.21
N MET A 284 15.36 2.28 5.78
CA MET A 284 13.96 2.44 5.40
C MET A 284 13.48 1.38 4.41
N GLY A 285 14.26 1.08 3.37
CA GLY A 285 13.89 0.11 2.35
C GLY A 285 13.67 -1.30 2.93
N SER A 286 14.58 -1.76 3.79
CA SER A 286 14.48 -3.07 4.44
C SER A 286 13.38 -3.10 5.49
N ASN A 287 13.32 -2.07 6.33
CA ASN A 287 12.34 -1.96 7.41
C ASN A 287 10.91 -1.90 6.86
N TYR A 288 10.65 -0.99 5.93
CA TYR A 288 9.34 -0.88 5.29
C TYR A 288 8.99 -2.13 4.47
N GLY A 289 9.98 -2.76 3.83
CA GLY A 289 9.80 -4.02 3.12
C GLY A 289 9.18 -5.12 4.00
N ILE A 290 9.61 -5.22 5.25
CA ILE A 290 9.01 -6.16 6.24
C ILE A 290 7.63 -5.66 6.70
N VAL A 291 7.48 -4.38 7.03
CA VAL A 291 6.17 -3.81 7.41
C VAL A 291 5.13 -4.02 6.30
N PHE A 292 5.52 -3.91 5.04
CA PHE A 292 4.64 -4.09 3.88
C PHE A 292 4.09 -5.52 3.72
N THR A 293 4.67 -6.52 4.38
CA THR A 293 4.07 -7.87 4.42
C THR A 293 2.68 -7.87 5.05
N ALA A 294 2.39 -6.90 5.92
CA ALA A 294 1.06 -6.69 6.48
C ALA A 294 0.01 -6.35 5.41
N TYR A 295 0.39 -5.54 4.42
CA TYR A 295 -0.48 -5.28 3.26
C TYR A 295 -0.80 -6.57 2.49
N GLY A 296 0.20 -7.41 2.26
CA GLY A 296 0.00 -8.72 1.62
C GLY A 296 -0.92 -9.63 2.43
N MET A 297 -0.80 -9.64 3.76
CA MET A 297 -1.70 -10.39 4.64
C MET A 297 -3.13 -9.83 4.54
N GLY A 298 -3.31 -8.50 4.57
CA GLY A 298 -4.62 -7.86 4.39
C GLY A 298 -5.24 -8.17 3.03
N ALA A 299 -4.42 -8.24 1.97
CA ALA A 299 -4.86 -8.57 0.60
C ALA A 299 -5.35 -10.02 0.46
N ILE A 300 -4.88 -10.92 1.30
CA ILE A 300 -5.37 -12.32 1.35
C ILE A 300 -6.59 -12.40 2.27
N VAL A 301 -6.46 -11.92 3.51
CA VAL A 301 -7.50 -12.07 4.54
C VAL A 301 -8.77 -11.29 4.17
N GLY A 302 -8.65 -10.07 3.63
CA GLY A 302 -9.81 -9.23 3.32
C GLY A 302 -10.78 -9.86 2.33
N PRO A 303 -10.34 -10.18 1.08
CA PRO A 303 -11.21 -10.80 0.08
C PRO A 303 -11.72 -12.19 0.48
N VAL A 304 -10.87 -13.01 1.13
CA VAL A 304 -11.27 -14.34 1.62
C VAL A 304 -12.35 -14.21 2.69
N ALA A 305 -12.18 -13.32 3.67
CA ALA A 305 -13.18 -13.06 4.69
C ALA A 305 -14.49 -12.53 4.07
N ALA A 306 -14.41 -11.56 3.15
CA ALA A 306 -15.57 -11.02 2.47
C ALA A 306 -16.36 -12.11 1.71
N SER A 307 -15.66 -12.93 0.93
CA SER A 307 -16.27 -13.99 0.14
C SER A 307 -16.86 -15.10 1.01
N TYR A 308 -16.14 -15.52 2.07
CA TYR A 308 -16.59 -16.54 3.00
C TYR A 308 -17.83 -16.09 3.78
N ILE A 309 -17.77 -14.92 4.40
CA ILE A 309 -18.90 -14.37 5.18
C ILE A 309 -20.12 -14.22 4.30
N TYR A 310 -19.96 -13.61 3.13
CA TYR A 310 -21.09 -13.46 2.19
C TYR A 310 -21.61 -14.80 1.67
N GLY A 311 -20.73 -15.73 1.33
CA GLY A 311 -21.10 -17.05 0.82
C GLY A 311 -21.90 -17.90 1.81
N VAL A 312 -21.58 -17.80 3.12
CA VAL A 312 -22.26 -18.57 4.17
C VAL A 312 -23.53 -17.86 4.64
N THR A 313 -23.54 -16.54 4.71
CA THR A 313 -24.60 -15.78 5.39
C THR A 313 -25.48 -14.98 4.44
N SER A 314 -25.07 -14.81 3.19
CA SER A 314 -25.68 -13.89 2.22
C SER A 314 -25.85 -12.45 2.75
N SER A 315 -25.02 -12.08 3.75
CA SER A 315 -25.12 -10.81 4.47
C SER A 315 -23.91 -9.93 4.27
N TYR A 316 -24.10 -8.76 3.66
CA TYR A 316 -23.11 -7.69 3.63
C TYR A 316 -22.87 -7.08 5.00
N ALA A 317 -23.92 -6.98 5.82
CA ALA A 317 -23.84 -6.40 7.16
C ALA A 317 -22.78 -7.09 8.02
N LEU A 318 -22.70 -8.41 7.99
CA LEU A 318 -21.70 -9.17 8.76
C LEU A 318 -20.26 -8.90 8.29
N ALA A 319 -20.03 -8.69 7.00
CA ALA A 319 -18.71 -8.32 6.49
C ALA A 319 -18.30 -6.92 6.99
N PHE A 320 -19.23 -5.96 7.02
CA PHE A 320 -18.94 -4.62 7.56
C PHE A 320 -18.89 -4.60 9.09
N MET A 321 -19.64 -5.44 9.80
CA MET A 321 -19.48 -5.62 11.25
C MET A 321 -18.05 -6.14 11.57
N THR A 322 -17.55 -7.09 10.81
CA THR A 322 -16.15 -7.55 10.96
C THR A 322 -15.17 -6.39 10.75
N THR A 323 -15.37 -5.56 9.72
CA THR A 323 -14.56 -4.37 9.47
C THR A 323 -14.63 -3.39 10.64
N ALA A 324 -15.82 -3.13 11.19
CA ALA A 324 -16.01 -2.25 12.34
C ALA A 324 -15.30 -2.77 13.61
N VAL A 325 -15.38 -4.07 13.88
CA VAL A 325 -14.68 -4.71 15.01
C VAL A 325 -13.16 -4.61 14.84
N LEU A 326 -12.64 -4.91 13.65
CA LEU A 326 -11.21 -4.74 13.35
C LEU A 326 -10.74 -3.30 13.53
N ALA A 327 -11.59 -2.31 13.18
CA ALA A 327 -11.27 -0.90 13.38
C ALA A 327 -11.20 -0.54 14.88
N LEU A 328 -12.13 -1.02 15.70
CA LEU A 328 -12.07 -0.80 17.16
C LEU A 328 -10.84 -1.43 17.80
N ILE A 329 -10.51 -2.68 17.44
CA ILE A 329 -9.29 -3.34 17.88
C ILE A 329 -8.07 -2.55 17.42
N GLY A 330 -8.08 -2.06 16.17
CA GLY A 330 -7.01 -1.24 15.59
C GLY A 330 -6.77 0.06 16.37
N ILE A 331 -7.82 0.74 16.83
CA ILE A 331 -7.69 1.93 17.70
C ILE A 331 -6.94 1.57 18.98
N VAL A 332 -7.34 0.50 19.66
CA VAL A 332 -6.72 0.07 20.91
C VAL A 332 -5.26 -0.32 20.69
N VAL A 333 -4.98 -1.09 19.65
CA VAL A 333 -3.61 -1.50 19.31
C VAL A 333 -2.74 -0.28 19.01
N ALA A 334 -3.21 0.66 18.17
CA ALA A 334 -2.47 1.88 17.86
C ALA A 334 -2.21 2.73 19.11
N TYR A 335 -3.21 2.88 19.98
CA TYR A 335 -3.09 3.63 21.22
C TYR A 335 -2.01 3.06 22.16
N VAL A 336 -1.97 1.74 22.30
CA VAL A 336 -1.07 1.05 23.23
C VAL A 336 0.36 0.96 22.68
N THR A 337 0.52 0.67 21.36
CA THR A 337 1.79 0.24 20.78
C THR A 337 2.55 1.32 20.04
N TYR A 338 1.90 2.37 19.51
CA TYR A 338 2.57 3.43 18.75
C TYR A 338 3.33 4.37 19.69
N LYS A 339 4.44 3.90 20.16
CA LYS A 339 5.38 4.66 21.00
C LYS A 339 6.77 4.55 20.37
N ALA A 340 7.54 5.63 20.38
CA ALA A 340 8.92 5.57 19.93
C ALA A 340 9.65 4.47 20.73
N PRO A 341 10.33 3.53 20.05
CA PRO A 341 11.12 2.53 20.75
C PRO A 341 12.15 3.23 21.65
N ARG A 342 12.29 2.81 22.91
CA ARG A 342 13.40 3.27 23.73
C ARG A 342 14.68 2.75 23.08
N THR A 343 15.60 3.65 22.72
CA THR A 343 16.94 3.25 22.28
C THR A 343 17.60 2.53 23.42
N VAL A 344 17.84 1.25 23.25
CA VAL A 344 18.81 0.52 24.05
C VAL A 344 20.17 0.99 23.54
N HIS A 345 20.70 2.06 24.11
CA HIS A 345 22.12 2.35 24.00
C HIS A 345 22.85 1.19 24.70
N THR A 346 23.18 0.14 23.96
CA THR A 346 24.22 -0.80 24.35
C THR A 346 25.50 0.04 24.47
N GLY A 347 25.87 0.29 25.71
CA GLY A 347 27.05 1.05 26.06
C GLY A 347 28.31 0.47 25.41
N LEU A 348 28.86 1.24 24.51
CA LEU A 348 30.25 1.15 24.05
C LEU A 348 30.77 2.59 23.95
N LEU A 349 30.91 3.26 25.10
CA LEU A 349 31.85 4.32 25.31
C LEU A 349 32.42 4.14 26.75
N ARG A 350 33.17 3.07 26.97
CA ARG A 350 34.31 3.12 27.88
C ARG A 350 35.50 3.36 26.97
N VAL A 351 35.79 4.62 26.66
CA VAL A 351 37.13 5.03 26.31
C VAL A 351 37.85 5.16 27.65
N GLY A 352 38.81 4.25 27.85
CA GLY A 352 39.70 4.28 28.99
C GLY A 352 40.53 5.56 29.02
N THR A 353 40.72 6.01 30.20
CA THR A 353 41.76 6.94 30.65
C THR A 353 43.14 6.52 30.19
#